data_bd29b3a358bde5864d37be62d67fe396
#
_entry.id   bd29b3a358bde5864d37be62d67fe396
#
_cell.length_a   1.000
_cell.length_b   1.000
_cell.length_c   1.000
_cell.angle_alpha   90.00
_cell.angle_beta   90.00
_cell.angle_gamma   90.00
#
_symmetry.space_group_name_H-M   'P 1'
#
loop_
_entity.id
_entity.type
_entity.pdbx_description
1 polymer ?
#
loop_
_entity_poly.entity_id
_entity_poly.type
_entity_poly.pdbx_seq_one_letter_code
_entity_poly.pdbx_strand_id
1 'polypeptide(L)'
;MKTLYFESGEVVFEAGSPSDSAYLVEKGKFEVSRLCNGQKQVIGILKEKDIFGEMGIIDNQPRSATVTAMEKSKVSLITQECFHSMEMTNPAALMPLLRVLSARIRDSLKLLNPQNPPT
;
A
#
# COMPACT_ATOMS: atom_id res chain seq x y z
N MET A 1 16.50 -5.10 2.16
CA MET A 1 15.33 -4.33 2.62
C MET A 1 15.19 -4.51 4.14
N LYS A 2 14.77 -3.47 4.81
CA LYS A 2 14.62 -3.49 6.26
C LYS A 2 13.29 -4.14 6.65
N THR A 3 13.32 -4.99 7.68
CA THR A 3 12.11 -5.61 8.22
C THR A 3 11.60 -4.81 9.41
N LEU A 4 10.30 -4.56 9.43
CA LEU A 4 9.63 -3.89 10.55
C LEU A 4 8.54 -4.79 11.12
N TYR A 5 8.33 -4.69 12.43
CA TYR A 5 7.33 -5.47 13.16
C TYR A 5 6.31 -4.54 13.79
N PHE A 6 5.05 -4.93 13.75
CA PHE A 6 3.95 -4.18 14.34
C PHE A 6 3.10 -5.08 15.22
N GLU A 7 2.71 -4.55 16.38
CA GLU A 7 1.73 -5.20 17.24
C GLU A 7 0.32 -4.78 16.84
N SER A 8 -0.67 -5.57 17.24
CA SER A 8 -2.08 -5.26 16.96
C SER A 8 -2.42 -3.84 17.46
N GLY A 9 -3.02 -3.04 16.61
CA GLY A 9 -3.42 -1.67 16.93
C GLY A 9 -2.36 -0.61 16.63
N GLU A 10 -1.13 -1.00 16.28
CA GLU A 10 -0.11 -0.02 15.93
C GLU A 10 -0.36 0.56 14.53
N VAL A 11 -0.21 1.87 14.42
CA VAL A 11 -0.36 2.59 13.16
C VAL A 11 0.96 2.57 12.39
N VAL A 12 0.91 2.14 11.14
CA VAL A 12 2.08 2.17 10.26
C VAL A 12 2.32 3.59 9.75
N PHE A 13 1.27 4.22 9.24
CA PHE A 13 1.28 5.64 8.88
C PHE A 13 -0.15 6.18 8.89
N GLU A 14 -0.25 7.49 9.01
CA GLU A 14 -1.54 8.19 9.03
C GLU A 14 -1.79 8.91 7.72
N ALA A 15 -3.07 9.03 7.34
CA ALA A 15 -3.49 9.84 6.20
C ALA A 15 -2.92 11.25 6.32
N GLY A 16 -2.42 11.79 5.22
CA GLY A 16 -1.83 13.13 5.18
C GLY A 16 -0.37 13.20 5.55
N SER A 17 0.22 12.13 6.09
CA SER A 17 1.66 12.13 6.40
C SER A 17 2.51 12.00 5.13
N PRO A 18 3.80 12.40 5.20
CA PRO A 18 4.70 12.26 4.05
C PRO A 18 4.84 10.81 3.61
N SER A 19 4.99 10.62 2.31
CA SER A 19 5.02 9.31 1.68
C SER A 19 6.41 9.06 1.08
N ASP A 20 7.27 8.42 1.84
CA ASP A 20 8.68 8.22 1.49
C ASP A 20 9.08 6.76 1.30
N SER A 21 8.15 5.84 1.47
CA SER A 21 8.46 4.41 1.41
C SER A 21 7.20 3.61 1.11
N ALA A 22 7.41 2.39 0.66
CA ALA A 22 6.35 1.40 0.48
C ALA A 22 6.62 0.22 1.41
N TYR A 23 5.64 -0.67 1.53
CA TYR A 23 5.71 -1.82 2.44
C TYR A 23 5.18 -3.06 1.75
N LEU A 24 5.88 -4.16 1.94
CA LEU A 24 5.42 -5.49 1.52
C LEU A 24 5.02 -6.27 2.77
N VAL A 25 3.77 -6.75 2.80
CA VAL A 25 3.30 -7.56 3.93
C VAL A 25 3.92 -8.94 3.84
N GLU A 26 4.78 -9.26 4.79
CA GLU A 26 5.40 -10.58 4.92
C GLU A 26 4.51 -11.52 5.73
N LYS A 27 3.86 -10.99 6.77
CA LYS A 27 2.99 -11.77 7.64
C LYS A 27 2.02 -10.85 8.35
N GLY A 28 0.80 -11.33 8.59
CA GLY A 28 -0.21 -10.59 9.33
C GLY A 28 -1.24 -9.90 8.46
N LYS A 29 -1.97 -8.97 9.08
CA LYS A 29 -3.04 -8.22 8.42
C LYS A 29 -3.06 -6.78 8.88
N PHE A 30 -3.42 -5.89 7.96
CA PHE A 30 -3.53 -4.46 8.22
C PHE A 30 -4.86 -3.96 7.71
N GLU A 31 -5.46 -3.00 8.41
CA GLU A 31 -6.64 -2.32 7.89
C GLU A 31 -6.24 -0.98 7.29
N VAL A 32 -6.90 -0.64 6.19
CA VAL A 32 -6.79 0.67 5.55
C VAL A 32 -8.04 1.44 5.89
N SER A 33 -7.88 2.63 6.44
CA SER A 33 -9.01 3.44 6.89
C SER A 33 -8.80 4.91 6.55
N ARG A 34 -9.91 5.65 6.56
CA ARG A 34 -9.88 7.11 6.51
C ARG A 34 -11.04 7.66 7.30
N LEU A 35 -10.97 8.95 7.63
CA LEU A 35 -12.05 9.64 8.31
C LEU A 35 -13.06 10.12 7.27
N CYS A 36 -14.33 9.82 7.50
CA CYS A 36 -15.43 10.28 6.69
C CYS A 36 -16.45 10.93 7.62
N ASN A 37 -16.63 12.24 7.49
CA ASN A 37 -17.50 13.02 8.39
C ASN A 37 -17.15 12.81 9.87
N GLY A 38 -15.84 12.79 10.17
CA GLY A 38 -15.34 12.62 11.53
C GLY A 38 -15.38 11.20 12.07
N GLN A 39 -15.84 10.24 11.27
CA GLN A 39 -15.92 8.84 11.67
C GLN A 39 -14.94 7.99 10.88
N LYS A 40 -14.33 7.01 11.54
CA LYS A 40 -13.42 6.06 10.91
C LYS A 40 -14.20 5.14 9.97
N GLN A 41 -13.75 5.05 8.74
CA GLN A 41 -14.28 4.13 7.75
C GLN A 41 -13.17 3.22 7.28
N VAL A 42 -13.34 1.91 7.46
CA VAL A 42 -12.41 0.91 6.93
C VAL A 42 -12.70 0.72 5.45
N ILE A 43 -11.70 0.95 4.61
CA ILE A 43 -11.85 0.88 3.16
C ILE A 43 -11.15 -0.32 2.54
N GLY A 44 -10.38 -1.07 3.32
CA GLY A 44 -9.72 -2.27 2.80
C GLY A 44 -8.92 -2.99 3.88
N ILE A 45 -8.56 -4.22 3.54
CA ILE A 45 -7.70 -5.08 4.37
C ILE A 45 -6.53 -5.53 3.52
N LEU A 46 -5.33 -5.43 4.09
CA LEU A 46 -4.08 -5.88 3.48
C LEU A 46 -3.63 -7.16 4.15
N LYS A 47 -3.15 -8.11 3.37
CA LYS A 47 -2.72 -9.43 3.83
C LYS A 47 -1.37 -9.80 3.23
N GLU A 48 -0.89 -10.99 3.54
CA GLU A 48 0.40 -11.47 3.04
C GLU A 48 0.53 -11.29 1.52
N LYS A 49 1.69 -10.84 1.09
CA LYS A 49 2.09 -10.53 -0.28
C LYS A 49 1.51 -9.24 -0.85
N ASP A 50 0.62 -8.55 -0.12
CA ASP A 50 0.15 -7.25 -0.57
C ASP A 50 1.23 -6.18 -0.38
N ILE A 51 1.27 -5.23 -1.30
CA ILE A 51 2.13 -4.06 -1.23
C ILE A 51 1.25 -2.86 -0.95
N PHE A 52 1.68 -2.00 -0.05
CA PHE A 52 0.93 -0.77 0.25
C PHE A 52 1.87 0.42 0.43
N GLY A 53 1.31 1.63 0.32
CA GLY A 53 2.06 2.87 0.45
C GLY A 53 2.93 3.21 -0.75
N GLU A 54 2.81 2.48 -1.85
CA GLU A 54 3.66 2.62 -3.04
C GLU A 54 3.38 3.88 -3.86
N MET A 55 2.16 4.41 -3.79
CA MET A 55 1.79 5.57 -4.61
C MET A 55 2.67 6.78 -4.33
N GLY A 56 3.01 7.00 -3.06
CA GLY A 56 3.86 8.13 -2.70
C GLY A 56 5.28 8.04 -3.23
N ILE A 57 5.79 6.83 -3.46
CA ILE A 57 7.09 6.64 -4.10
C ILE A 57 7.04 7.12 -5.55
N ILE A 58 5.91 6.91 -6.20
CA ILE A 58 5.72 7.20 -7.62
C ILE A 58 5.41 8.69 -7.84
N ASP A 59 4.48 9.25 -7.07
CA ASP A 59 3.95 10.59 -7.33
C ASP A 59 4.26 11.63 -6.25
N ASN A 60 4.96 11.26 -5.17
CA ASN A 60 5.33 12.12 -4.05
C ASN A 60 4.13 12.77 -3.33
N GLN A 61 2.94 12.22 -3.49
CA GLN A 61 1.76 12.72 -2.79
C GLN A 61 1.71 12.20 -1.36
N PRO A 62 1.09 12.93 -0.43
CA PRO A 62 0.91 12.44 0.94
C PRO A 62 0.10 11.16 0.99
N ARG A 63 0.19 10.45 2.10
CA ARG A 63 -0.60 9.24 2.34
C ARG A 63 -2.09 9.55 2.20
N SER A 64 -2.80 8.76 1.41
CA SER A 64 -4.24 8.95 1.17
C SER A 64 -5.11 8.31 2.24
N ALA A 65 -4.55 7.43 3.05
CA ALA A 65 -5.30 6.70 4.07
C ALA A 65 -4.36 6.34 5.23
N THR A 66 -4.97 5.89 6.33
CA THR A 66 -4.26 5.39 7.51
C THR A 66 -4.18 3.86 7.44
N VAL A 67 -3.02 3.29 7.75
CA VAL A 67 -2.83 1.84 7.80
C VAL A 67 -2.46 1.44 9.22
N THR A 68 -3.22 0.49 9.77
CA THR A 68 -3.09 0.03 11.16
C THR A 68 -3.02 -1.49 11.18
N ALA A 69 -2.10 -2.04 11.98
CA ALA A 69 -1.99 -3.48 12.14
C ALA A 69 -3.19 -4.03 12.89
N MET A 70 -3.78 -5.10 12.37
CA MET A 70 -4.94 -5.77 12.99
C MET A 70 -4.49 -6.89 13.92
N GLU A 71 -3.30 -7.39 13.72
CA GLU A 71 -2.69 -8.46 14.49
C GLU A 71 -1.18 -8.27 14.45
N LYS A 72 -0.44 -9.07 15.18
CA LYS A 72 1.02 -9.04 15.14
C LYS A 72 1.47 -9.30 13.72
N SER A 73 2.21 -8.37 13.14
CA SER A 73 2.51 -8.36 11.72
C SER A 73 3.96 -8.00 11.43
N LYS A 74 4.39 -8.39 10.24
CA LYS A 74 5.76 -8.19 9.76
C LYS A 74 5.71 -7.67 8.34
N VAL A 75 6.48 -6.62 8.06
CA VAL A 75 6.57 -6.03 6.72
C VAL A 75 8.03 -5.83 6.32
N SER A 76 8.27 -5.80 5.02
CA SER A 76 9.55 -5.35 4.44
C SER A 76 9.39 -3.93 3.96
N LEU A 77 10.30 -3.06 4.39
CA LEU A 77 10.31 -1.64 4.01
C LEU A 77 11.00 -1.47 2.66
N ILE A 78 10.34 -0.79 1.74
CA ILE A 78 10.88 -0.46 0.42
C ILE A 78 11.03 1.07 0.38
N THR A 79 12.27 1.55 0.44
CA THR A 79 12.57 2.98 0.38
C THR A 79 12.61 3.46 -1.07
N GLN A 80 12.58 4.78 -1.25
CA GLN A 80 12.79 5.36 -2.59
C GLN A 80 14.12 4.95 -3.18
N GLU A 81 15.17 4.86 -2.35
CA GLU A 81 16.48 4.42 -2.80
C GLU A 81 16.45 2.97 -3.29
N CYS A 82 15.81 2.08 -2.55
CA CYS A 82 15.63 0.68 -2.96
C CYS A 82 14.85 0.59 -4.27
N PHE A 83 13.77 1.35 -4.38
CA PHE A 83 12.95 1.38 -5.58
C PHE A 83 13.76 1.84 -6.79
N HIS A 84 14.50 2.94 -6.64
CA HIS A 84 15.34 3.47 -7.70
C HIS A 84 16.44 2.49 -8.10
N SER A 85 17.07 1.85 -7.13
CA SER A 85 18.09 0.83 -7.39
C SER A 85 17.52 -0.35 -8.19
N MET A 86 16.33 -0.83 -7.84
CA MET A 86 15.66 -1.90 -8.60
C MET A 86 15.33 -1.47 -10.02
N GLU A 87 14.85 -0.23 -10.20
CA GLU A 87 14.54 0.33 -11.50
C GLU A 87 15.78 0.34 -12.42
N MET A 88 16.93 0.70 -11.87
CA MET A 88 18.17 0.83 -12.63
C MET A 88 18.88 -0.50 -12.86
N THR A 89 18.86 -1.40 -11.90
CA THR A 89 19.67 -2.63 -11.93
C THR A 89 18.86 -3.90 -12.21
N ASN A 90 17.61 -3.94 -11.82
CA ASN A 90 16.76 -5.12 -12.01
C ASN A 90 15.29 -4.71 -12.17
N PRO A 91 14.93 -4.12 -13.32
CA PRO A 91 13.56 -3.65 -13.55
C PRO A 91 12.50 -4.75 -13.42
N ALA A 92 12.85 -6.01 -13.69
CA ALA A 92 11.90 -7.11 -13.55
C ALA A 92 11.42 -7.30 -12.10
N ALA A 93 12.21 -6.87 -11.13
CA ALA A 93 11.82 -6.92 -9.72
C ALA A 93 10.65 -5.99 -9.40
N LEU A 94 10.32 -5.04 -10.27
CA LEU A 94 9.19 -4.14 -10.14
C LEU A 94 7.86 -4.75 -10.61
N MET A 95 7.89 -5.90 -11.26
CA MET A 95 6.68 -6.51 -11.82
C MET A 95 5.58 -6.77 -10.78
N PRO A 96 5.88 -7.26 -9.55
CA PRO A 96 4.84 -7.43 -8.56
C PRO A 96 4.11 -6.11 -8.23
N LEU A 97 4.86 -5.02 -8.14
CA LEU A 97 4.28 -3.69 -7.90
C LEU A 97 3.38 -3.26 -9.06
N LEU A 98 3.84 -3.45 -10.29
CA LEU A 98 3.06 -3.10 -11.48
C LEU A 98 1.76 -3.89 -11.53
N ARG A 99 1.78 -5.17 -11.15
CA ARG A 99 0.57 -6.00 -11.09
C ARG A 99 -0.44 -5.47 -10.08
N VAL A 100 0.02 -5.07 -8.91
CA VAL A 100 -0.84 -4.48 -7.87
C VAL A 100 -1.49 -3.20 -8.39
N LEU A 101 -0.72 -2.30 -8.99
CA LEU A 101 -1.23 -1.05 -9.54
C LEU A 101 -2.23 -1.30 -10.67
N SER A 102 -1.96 -2.25 -11.54
CA SER A 102 -2.85 -2.62 -12.63
C SER A 102 -4.20 -3.11 -12.09
N ALA A 103 -4.18 -3.97 -11.08
CA ALA A 103 -5.41 -4.47 -10.45
C ALA A 103 -6.22 -3.35 -9.82
N ARG A 104 -5.57 -2.39 -9.15
CA ARG A 104 -6.24 -1.24 -8.54
C ARG A 104 -6.90 -0.35 -9.58
N ILE A 105 -6.24 -0.13 -10.71
CA ILE A 105 -6.79 0.67 -11.80
C ILE A 105 -8.05 -0.01 -12.35
N ARG A 106 -7.99 -1.31 -12.58
CA ARG A 106 -9.15 -2.07 -13.06
C ARG A 106 -10.33 -2.02 -12.10
N ASP A 107 -10.07 -2.15 -10.81
CA ASP A 107 -11.10 -2.06 -9.79
C ASP A 107 -11.74 -0.68 -9.76
N SER A 108 -10.95 0.39 -9.91
CA SER A 108 -11.46 1.76 -9.98
C SER A 108 -12.34 1.96 -11.20
N LEU A 109 -11.96 1.40 -12.34
CA LEU A 109 -12.77 1.49 -13.57
C LEU A 109 -14.10 0.74 -13.43
N LYS A 110 -14.13 -0.37 -12.72
CA LYS A 110 -15.37 -1.09 -12.42
C LYS A 110 -16.33 -0.26 -11.59
N LEU A 111 -15.82 0.50 -10.62
CA LEU A 111 -16.63 1.39 -9.80
C LEU A 111 -17.25 2.51 -10.61
N LEU A 112 -16.51 3.03 -11.61
CA LEU A 112 -16.99 4.09 -12.48
C LEU A 112 -17.99 3.59 -13.52
N ASN A 113 -17.83 2.35 -13.97
CA ASN A 113 -18.66 1.79 -15.04
C ASN A 113 -18.83 0.28 -14.85
N PRO A 114 -19.61 -0.15 -13.85
CA PRO A 114 -19.71 -1.57 -13.51
C PRO A 114 -20.34 -2.45 -14.59
N GLN A 115 -21.07 -1.86 -15.55
CA GLN A 115 -21.71 -2.61 -16.64
C GLN A 115 -20.79 -2.83 -17.84
N ASN A 116 -19.69 -2.09 -17.89
CA ASN A 116 -18.67 -2.22 -18.94
C ASN A 116 -17.32 -2.48 -18.29
N PRO A 117 -17.06 -3.72 -17.87
CA PRO A 117 -15.80 -4.03 -17.22
C PRO A 117 -14.61 -3.72 -18.15
N PRO A 118 -13.48 -3.30 -17.59
CA PRO A 118 -12.29 -3.03 -18.39
C PRO A 118 -11.78 -4.31 -19.06
N THR A 119 -11.32 -4.14 -20.24
CA THR A 119 -10.72 -5.25 -21.01
C THR A 119 -9.26 -5.43 -20.64
#